data_87a2e43dcd719df38750a1ecad5edf01
#
_entry.id   87a2e43dcd719df38750a1ecad5edf01
#
_cell.length_a   1.000
_cell.length_b   1.000
_cell.length_c   1.000
_cell.angle_alpha   90.00
_cell.angle_beta   90.00
_cell.angle_gamma   90.00
#
_symmetry.space_group_name_H-M   'P 1'
#
loop_
_entity.id
_entity.type
_entity.pdbx_description
1 polymer ?
#
loop_
_entity_poly.entity_id
_entity_poly.type
_entity_poly.pdbx_seq_one_letter_code
_entity_poly.pdbx_strand_id
1 'polypeptide(L)'
;MTTEETKFCEVKNNEIKEFAQGFKSPKGVLETAKNIYYWVRDNIQYENYSNTRKGAYKTLKEKSGNCCDQAHLLVALLRTAGIPTYYAHGTNHWWTVPCIDKQYHCDPTNRNHQFGNPNNNHGGNHNRFSLHNSLNH
;
A
#
# COMPACT_ATOMS: atom_id res chain seq x y z
N MET A 1 11.48 -3.08 12.30
CA MET A 1 11.29 -2.03 11.29
C MET A 1 10.48 -2.54 10.13
N THR A 2 9.59 -1.74 9.69
CA THR A 2 8.59 -2.15 8.70
C THR A 2 8.95 -1.73 7.28
N THR A 3 10.22 -1.96 6.92
CA THR A 3 10.69 -1.88 5.55
C THR A 3 11.02 -3.27 5.00
N GLU A 4 10.62 -4.32 5.71
CA GLU A 4 11.00 -5.69 5.43
C GLU A 4 10.11 -6.35 4.39
N GLU A 5 10.70 -7.32 3.68
CA GLU A 5 9.95 -8.20 2.80
C GLU A 5 9.13 -9.18 3.61
N THR A 6 7.91 -9.48 3.14
CA THR A 6 7.10 -10.55 3.67
C THR A 6 6.61 -11.43 2.52
N LYS A 7 5.87 -12.50 2.82
CA LYS A 7 5.48 -13.52 1.84
C LYS A 7 4.90 -12.94 0.54
N PHE A 8 4.00 -11.97 0.64
CA PHE A 8 3.33 -11.39 -0.52
C PHE A 8 3.77 -9.94 -0.79
N CYS A 9 4.68 -9.43 0.01
CA CYS A 9 5.21 -8.08 -0.10
C CYS A 9 6.68 -8.18 -0.53
N GLU A 10 6.89 -8.26 -1.84
CA GLU A 10 8.17 -8.64 -2.41
C GLU A 10 9.09 -7.42 -2.59
N VAL A 11 9.54 -6.88 -1.46
CA VAL A 11 10.38 -5.67 -1.39
C VAL A 11 11.69 -5.83 -2.17
N LYS A 12 12.22 -7.06 -2.21
CA LYS A 12 13.53 -7.34 -2.85
C LYS A 12 13.41 -7.62 -4.34
N ASN A 13 12.21 -7.65 -4.88
CA ASN A 13 12.00 -7.86 -6.32
C ASN A 13 12.58 -6.68 -7.11
N ASN A 14 13.40 -6.96 -8.12
CA ASN A 14 14.09 -5.92 -8.87
C ASN A 14 13.13 -4.98 -9.61
N GLU A 15 12.06 -5.49 -10.17
CA GLU A 15 11.09 -4.63 -10.88
C GLU A 15 10.34 -3.72 -9.91
N ILE A 16 10.00 -4.22 -8.72
CA ILE A 16 9.39 -3.41 -7.66
C ILE A 16 10.35 -2.28 -7.26
N LYS A 17 11.63 -2.60 -7.06
CA LYS A 17 12.65 -1.60 -6.70
C LYS A 17 12.79 -0.52 -7.76
N GLU A 18 12.95 -0.94 -9.01
CA GLU A 18 13.13 0.00 -10.12
C GLU A 18 11.91 0.89 -10.30
N PHE A 19 10.73 0.29 -10.19
CA PHE A 19 9.49 1.05 -10.33
C PHE A 19 9.37 2.10 -9.23
N ALA A 20 9.64 1.72 -7.98
CA ALA A 20 9.57 2.64 -6.84
C ALA A 20 10.54 3.81 -7.00
N GLN A 21 11.74 3.58 -7.54
CA GLN A 21 12.75 4.62 -7.73
C GLN A 21 12.26 5.75 -8.64
N GLY A 22 11.37 5.46 -9.57
CA GLY A 22 10.81 6.45 -10.46
C GLY A 22 9.96 7.51 -9.77
N PHE A 23 9.55 7.25 -8.55
CA PHE A 23 8.71 8.18 -7.78
C PHE A 23 9.50 9.02 -6.78
N LYS A 24 10.80 8.80 -6.67
CA LYS A 24 11.63 9.54 -5.72
C LYS A 24 11.61 11.02 -6.05
N SER A 25 11.27 11.83 -5.05
CA SER A 25 11.17 13.26 -5.21
C SER A 25 12.34 13.98 -4.52
N PRO A 26 12.93 14.99 -5.16
CA PRO A 26 13.91 15.84 -4.49
C PRO A 26 13.30 16.66 -3.35
N LYS A 27 11.97 16.74 -3.28
CA LYS A 27 11.26 17.42 -2.20
C LYS A 27 11.20 16.60 -0.91
N GLY A 28 11.60 15.33 -0.95
CA GLY A 28 11.72 14.51 0.24
C GLY A 28 10.80 13.30 0.28
N VAL A 29 10.83 12.64 1.43
CA VAL A 29 10.17 11.35 1.66
C VAL A 29 8.65 11.46 1.58
N LEU A 30 8.08 12.51 2.15
CA LEU A 30 6.63 12.70 2.14
C LEU A 30 6.09 12.81 0.72
N GLU A 31 6.75 13.61 -0.11
CA GLU A 31 6.34 13.77 -1.52
C GLU A 31 6.50 12.46 -2.29
N THR A 32 7.59 11.73 -2.03
CA THR A 32 7.79 10.41 -2.62
C THR A 32 6.64 9.47 -2.27
N ALA A 33 6.24 9.44 -1.00
CA ALA A 33 5.13 8.58 -0.55
C ALA A 33 3.82 8.97 -1.24
N LYS A 34 3.55 10.27 -1.40
CA LYS A 34 2.37 10.75 -2.11
C LYS A 34 2.37 10.32 -3.56
N ASN A 35 3.51 10.46 -4.23
CA ASN A 35 3.63 10.05 -5.65
C ASN A 35 3.34 8.57 -5.83
N ILE A 36 3.86 7.74 -4.95
CA ILE A 36 3.63 6.29 -4.98
C ILE A 36 2.16 5.98 -4.76
N TYR A 37 1.57 6.56 -3.71
CA TYR A 37 0.17 6.30 -3.38
C TYR A 37 -0.77 6.68 -4.51
N TYR A 38 -0.63 7.89 -5.05
CA TYR A 38 -1.54 8.35 -6.09
C TYR A 38 -1.40 7.54 -7.37
N TRP A 39 -0.19 7.07 -7.68
CA TRP A 39 -0.03 6.19 -8.83
C TRP A 39 -0.80 4.89 -8.64
N VAL A 40 -0.66 4.24 -7.50
CA VAL A 40 -1.36 2.98 -7.23
C VAL A 40 -2.87 3.20 -7.25
N ARG A 41 -3.35 4.23 -6.56
CA ARG A 41 -4.77 4.56 -6.54
C ARG A 41 -5.34 4.75 -7.94
N ASP A 42 -4.62 5.43 -8.80
CA ASP A 42 -5.14 5.85 -10.10
C ASP A 42 -4.91 4.83 -11.22
N ASN A 43 -4.04 3.84 -11.02
CA ASN A 43 -3.64 2.93 -12.09
C ASN A 43 -3.94 1.46 -11.84
N ILE A 44 -4.32 1.08 -10.63
CA ILE A 44 -4.64 -0.32 -10.33
C ILE A 44 -6.15 -0.50 -10.30
N GLN A 45 -6.63 -1.41 -11.15
CA GLN A 45 -8.05 -1.72 -11.27
C GLN A 45 -8.48 -2.63 -10.11
N TYR A 46 -9.64 -2.36 -9.53
CA TYR A 46 -10.16 -3.22 -8.48
C TYR A 46 -10.72 -4.51 -9.07
N GLU A 47 -10.35 -5.65 -8.47
CA GLU A 47 -10.96 -6.96 -8.77
C GLU A 47 -11.61 -7.52 -7.50
N ASN A 48 -12.78 -8.12 -7.65
CA ASN A 48 -13.53 -8.64 -6.51
C ASN A 48 -13.25 -10.13 -6.31
N TYR A 49 -12.50 -10.43 -5.27
CA TYR A 49 -12.24 -11.78 -4.77
C TYR A 49 -11.83 -11.68 -3.31
N SER A 50 -11.79 -12.82 -2.60
CA SER A 50 -11.42 -12.84 -1.18
C SER A 50 -9.95 -13.15 -1.00
N ASN A 51 -9.34 -12.55 0.02
CA ASN A 51 -7.97 -12.80 0.46
C ASN A 51 -6.93 -12.44 -0.60
N THR A 52 -5.66 -12.65 -0.26
CA THR A 52 -4.55 -12.44 -1.18
C THR A 52 -4.58 -13.48 -2.28
N ARG A 53 -4.41 -13.04 -3.52
CA ARG A 53 -4.29 -13.93 -4.68
C ARG A 53 -2.98 -13.74 -5.43
N LYS A 54 -2.46 -12.53 -5.47
CA LYS A 54 -1.35 -12.17 -6.36
C LYS A 54 -0.06 -11.81 -5.65
N GLY A 55 -0.15 -10.99 -4.60
CA GLY A 55 1.01 -10.34 -4.01
C GLY A 55 1.41 -9.09 -4.78
N ALA A 56 2.45 -8.41 -4.30
CA ALA A 56 2.83 -7.09 -4.82
C ALA A 56 3.28 -7.13 -6.28
N TYR A 57 4.19 -8.02 -6.62
CA TYR A 57 4.75 -8.06 -7.97
C TYR A 57 3.70 -8.35 -9.03
N LYS A 58 2.89 -9.38 -8.82
CA LYS A 58 1.87 -9.77 -9.80
C LYS A 58 0.79 -8.70 -9.93
N THR A 59 0.41 -8.05 -8.83
CA THR A 59 -0.53 -6.93 -8.86
C THR A 59 0.01 -5.79 -9.73
N LEU A 60 1.31 -5.48 -9.61
CA LEU A 60 1.93 -4.48 -10.46
C LEU A 60 1.89 -4.89 -11.94
N LYS A 61 2.23 -6.12 -12.24
CA LYS A 61 2.27 -6.61 -13.62
C LYS A 61 0.90 -6.63 -14.27
N GLU A 62 -0.11 -7.07 -13.54
CA GLU A 62 -1.47 -7.17 -14.06
C GLU A 62 -2.26 -5.88 -13.93
N LYS A 63 -1.80 -4.96 -13.08
CA LYS A 63 -2.45 -3.67 -12.78
C LYS A 63 -3.88 -3.84 -12.28
N SER A 64 -4.11 -4.89 -11.51
CA SER A 64 -5.41 -5.17 -10.92
C SER A 64 -5.25 -6.01 -9.67
N GLY A 65 -6.18 -5.83 -8.73
CA GLY A 65 -6.22 -6.60 -7.51
C GLY A 65 -7.31 -6.11 -6.55
N ASN A 66 -7.61 -6.95 -5.54
CA ASN A 66 -8.53 -6.56 -4.48
C ASN A 66 -7.82 -5.68 -3.43
N CYS A 67 -8.49 -5.42 -2.29
CA CYS A 67 -7.88 -4.59 -1.25
C CYS A 67 -6.60 -5.21 -0.69
N CYS A 68 -6.54 -6.52 -0.52
CA CYS A 68 -5.34 -7.19 -0.03
C CYS A 68 -4.17 -7.03 -0.99
N ASP A 69 -4.39 -7.31 -2.27
CA ASP A 69 -3.32 -7.26 -3.27
C ASP A 69 -2.89 -5.82 -3.56
N GLN A 70 -3.81 -4.86 -3.56
CA GLN A 70 -3.43 -3.46 -3.71
C GLN A 70 -2.65 -2.97 -2.49
N ALA A 71 -2.99 -3.43 -1.29
CA ALA A 71 -2.20 -3.14 -0.10
C ALA A 71 -0.80 -3.73 -0.22
N HIS A 72 -0.67 -4.97 -0.68
CA HIS A 72 0.65 -5.59 -0.90
C HIS A 72 1.52 -4.76 -1.84
N LEU A 73 0.96 -4.31 -2.96
CA LEU A 73 1.72 -3.50 -3.91
C LEU A 73 2.14 -2.16 -3.29
N LEU A 74 1.22 -1.47 -2.66
CA LEU A 74 1.52 -0.17 -2.07
C LEU A 74 2.55 -0.29 -0.95
N VAL A 75 2.39 -1.28 -0.06
CA VAL A 75 3.35 -1.53 1.01
C VAL A 75 4.73 -1.85 0.43
N ALA A 76 4.80 -2.69 -0.59
CA ALA A 76 6.09 -3.08 -1.18
C ALA A 76 6.81 -1.88 -1.80
N LEU A 77 6.09 -1.05 -2.55
CA LEU A 77 6.68 0.14 -3.17
C LEU A 77 7.19 1.12 -2.12
N LEU A 78 6.41 1.36 -1.07
CA LEU A 78 6.82 2.26 0.00
C LEU A 78 8.01 1.72 0.78
N ARG A 79 8.00 0.43 1.14
CA ARG A 79 9.09 -0.18 1.88
C ARG A 79 10.39 -0.21 1.08
N THR A 80 10.33 -0.51 -0.20
CA THR A 80 11.54 -0.51 -1.03
C THR A 80 12.10 0.89 -1.22
N ALA A 81 11.27 1.92 -1.08
CA ALA A 81 11.71 3.32 -1.07
C ALA A 81 12.27 3.74 0.30
N GLY A 82 12.34 2.81 1.25
CA GLY A 82 12.88 3.08 2.59
C GLY A 82 11.88 3.66 3.57
N ILE A 83 10.60 3.62 3.25
CA ILE A 83 9.55 4.20 4.09
C ILE A 83 8.90 3.11 4.93
N PRO A 84 9.03 3.16 6.28
CA PRO A 84 8.36 2.20 7.15
C PRO A 84 6.86 2.25 6.93
N THR A 85 6.26 1.09 6.67
CA THR A 85 4.86 1.01 6.26
C THR A 85 4.19 -0.20 6.89
N TYR A 86 2.97 0.01 7.40
CA TYR A 86 2.15 -1.05 7.97
C TYR A 86 0.95 -1.33 7.09
N TYR A 87 0.44 -2.56 7.21
CA TYR A 87 -0.91 -2.90 6.77
C TYR A 87 -1.88 -2.49 7.86
N ALA A 88 -3.02 -1.93 7.51
CA ALA A 88 -4.09 -1.64 8.44
C ALA A 88 -5.27 -2.55 8.14
N HIS A 89 -5.85 -3.14 9.16
CA HIS A 89 -7.01 -4.01 9.04
C HIS A 89 -8.19 -3.44 9.83
N GLY A 90 -9.25 -3.12 9.13
CA GLY A 90 -10.52 -2.74 9.73
C GLY A 90 -11.53 -3.86 9.56
N THR A 91 -12.83 -3.54 9.63
CA THR A 91 -13.89 -4.51 9.41
C THR A 91 -13.94 -4.85 7.91
N ASN A 92 -13.57 -6.09 7.56
CA ASN A 92 -13.64 -6.60 6.18
C ASN A 92 -12.84 -5.80 5.15
N HIS A 93 -11.80 -5.06 5.59
CA HIS A 93 -11.04 -4.23 4.67
C HIS A 93 -9.60 -4.07 5.13
N TRP A 94 -8.68 -4.08 4.16
CA TRP A 94 -7.27 -3.82 4.37
C TRP A 94 -6.84 -2.57 3.60
N TRP A 95 -5.96 -1.78 4.21
CA TRP A 95 -5.34 -0.64 3.53
C TRP A 95 -3.91 -0.45 4.04
N THR A 96 -3.30 0.69 3.76
CA THR A 96 -1.85 0.88 3.93
C THR A 96 -1.59 2.14 4.74
N VAL A 97 -0.60 2.08 5.64
CA VAL A 97 -0.25 3.20 6.51
C VAL A 97 1.27 3.41 6.52
N PRO A 98 1.81 4.28 5.66
CA PRO A 98 3.20 4.70 5.79
C PRO A 98 3.38 5.59 7.01
N CYS A 99 4.53 5.43 7.68
CA CYS A 99 4.90 6.18 8.88
C CYS A 99 6.13 7.02 8.56
N ILE A 100 5.97 8.34 8.55
CA ILE A 100 7.06 9.29 8.25
C ILE A 100 7.27 10.15 9.48
N ASP A 101 6.61 11.28 9.58
CA ASP A 101 6.55 12.07 10.82
C ASP A 101 5.34 11.67 11.67
N LYS A 102 4.38 11.02 11.06
CA LYS A 102 3.18 10.47 11.70
C LYS A 102 2.64 9.34 10.81
N GLN A 103 1.53 8.77 11.19
CA GLN A 103 0.85 7.75 10.38
C GLN A 103 -0.04 8.42 9.35
N TYR A 104 0.08 8.00 8.09
CA TYR A 104 -0.75 8.50 7.00
C TYR A 104 -1.59 7.37 6.43
N HIS A 105 -2.90 7.46 6.56
CA HIS A 105 -3.79 6.44 5.99
C HIS A 105 -3.87 6.58 4.48
N CYS A 106 -3.70 5.46 3.77
CA CYS A 106 -3.71 5.40 2.32
C CYS A 106 -4.55 4.21 1.87
N ASP A 107 -5.67 4.47 1.23
CA ASP A 107 -6.53 3.42 0.70
C ASP A 107 -6.58 3.48 -0.81
N PRO A 108 -5.77 2.68 -1.52
CA PRO A 108 -5.70 2.76 -2.97
C PRO A 108 -6.96 2.24 -3.67
N THR A 109 -7.83 1.53 -2.97
CA THR A 109 -9.07 1.04 -3.57
C THR A 109 -10.15 2.12 -3.66
N ASN A 110 -9.95 3.24 -2.98
CA ASN A 110 -10.90 4.35 -3.00
C ASN A 110 -10.34 5.52 -3.80
N ARG A 111 -10.89 5.75 -5.01
CA ARG A 111 -10.41 6.78 -5.92
C ARG A 111 -10.53 8.19 -5.36
N ASN A 112 -11.36 8.38 -4.32
CA ASN A 112 -11.55 9.69 -3.69
C ASN A 112 -10.71 9.87 -2.43
N HIS A 113 -9.94 8.86 -2.04
CA HIS A 113 -9.15 8.94 -0.81
C HIS A 113 -7.89 9.77 -1.03
N GLN A 114 -7.79 10.87 -0.30
CA GLN A 114 -6.61 11.71 -0.30
C GLN A 114 -5.55 11.17 0.65
N PHE A 115 -4.30 11.28 0.27
CA PHE A 115 -3.18 10.81 1.08
C PHE A 115 -3.26 11.33 2.51
N GLY A 116 -3.24 10.42 3.47
CA GLY A 116 -3.19 10.74 4.89
C GLY A 116 -4.53 10.97 5.57
N ASN A 117 -5.61 11.06 4.81
CA ASN A 117 -6.92 11.28 5.40
C ASN A 117 -7.41 10.02 6.15
N PRO A 118 -8.21 10.19 7.21
CA PRO A 118 -8.82 9.05 7.88
C PRO A 118 -9.61 8.18 6.91
N ASN A 119 -9.49 6.85 7.04
CA ASN A 119 -10.21 5.94 6.16
C ASN A 119 -11.51 5.48 6.82
N ASN A 120 -12.64 5.98 6.33
CA ASN A 120 -13.97 5.64 6.84
C ASN A 120 -14.79 4.82 5.84
N ASN A 121 -14.17 4.32 4.79
CA ASN A 121 -14.87 3.62 3.71
C ASN A 121 -14.72 2.10 3.84
N HIS A 122 -15.62 1.36 3.19
CA HIS A 122 -15.57 -0.10 3.10
C HIS A 122 -15.48 -0.80 4.46
N GLY A 123 -16.21 -0.27 5.45
CA GLY A 123 -16.13 -0.79 6.80
C GLY A 123 -14.86 -0.39 7.53
N GLY A 124 -14.01 0.38 6.87
CA GLY A 124 -12.81 0.93 7.49
C GLY A 124 -13.18 2.13 8.34
N ASN A 125 -13.23 1.93 9.63
CA ASN A 125 -13.32 3.03 10.57
C ASN A 125 -11.92 3.25 11.11
N HIS A 126 -11.33 4.40 10.82
CA HIS A 126 -9.96 4.69 11.23
C HIS A 126 -9.78 4.68 12.75
N ASN A 127 -10.85 4.69 13.52
CA ASN A 127 -10.82 4.55 14.97
C ASN A 127 -10.90 3.08 15.42
N ARG A 128 -11.12 2.14 14.49
CA ARG A 128 -11.24 0.72 14.78
C ARG A 128 -10.43 -0.10 13.77
N PHE A 129 -9.14 0.05 13.86
CA PHE A 129 -8.24 -0.71 13.01
C PHE A 129 -7.08 -1.24 13.83
N SER A 130 -6.41 -2.25 13.28
CA SER A 130 -5.16 -2.77 13.84
C SER A 130 -4.08 -2.64 12.79
N LEU A 131 -2.83 -2.46 13.24
CA LEU A 131 -1.68 -2.38 12.36
C LEU A 131 -0.94 -3.70 12.35
N HIS A 132 -0.49 -4.13 11.17
CA HIS A 132 0.17 -5.40 10.98
C HIS A 132 1.42 -5.22 10.13
N ASN A 133 2.45 -6.00 10.44
CA ASN A 133 3.68 -6.00 9.66
C ASN A 133 3.54 -6.81 8.37
N SER A 134 2.61 -7.74 8.33
CA SER A 134 2.40 -8.62 7.19
C SER A 134 0.92 -8.96 7.02
N LEU A 135 0.59 -9.42 5.83
CA LEU A 135 -0.73 -9.93 5.48
C LEU A 135 -0.50 -11.22 4.69
N ASN A 136 -0.81 -12.37 5.29
CA ASN A 136 -0.42 -13.68 4.77
C ASN A 136 -1.59 -14.55 4.32
N HIS A 137 -2.78 -13.99 4.18
CA HIS A 137 -3.94 -14.78 3.75
C HIS A 137 -4.83 -14.06 2.75
#